data_0f371257558421cfeafd3b789169453b
#
_entry.id   0f371257558421cfeafd3b789169453b
#
_cell.length_a   1.000
_cell.length_b   1.000
_cell.length_c   1.000
_cell.angle_alpha   90.00
_cell.angle_beta   90.00
_cell.angle_gamma   90.00
#
_symmetry.space_group_name_H-M   'P 1'
#
loop_
_entity.id
_entity.type
_entity.pdbx_description
1 polymer ?
#
loop_
_entity_poly.entity_id
_entity_poly.type
_entity_poly.pdbx_seq_one_letter_code
_entity_poly.pdbx_strand_id
1 'polypeptide(L)'
;MAGRRQEKKGVVDKEEEWRSYLAPERLQVLKEMEPWVEEHVLPLLKSVEASWQPSDLLPDPAALGSDGFHEACIELRERAAGVPDELLVCLVANMVTEEALPTYPSGLNRLEVVRDATGADATAWARWIRGWSAEENRHGDVLNRYMHLSGRFDMREVERTVQRLIRDGMTVHAPASPFHGFVYVAIFEADPDAAVRAMAYMMRRRIDMPTAFINDGRHSGGDFYARFIAIAEKAGTYTLSDYRGILQHLIRQWGVEELTAGLSGEGRRAQDYLAALPNKIQRMEEKAHDRAVKAGKKPTPVPISWIFDRPISVVLP
;
A
#
# COMPACT_ATOMS: atom_id res chain seq x y z
N MET A 1 -1.31 -12.03 -42.75
CA MET A 1 -1.64 -10.61 -42.44
C MET A 1 -2.89 -10.46 -41.55
N ALA A 2 -3.06 -11.28 -40.50
CA ALA A 2 -4.23 -11.26 -39.61
C ALA A 2 -3.94 -10.95 -38.13
N GLY A 3 -2.68 -10.72 -37.75
CA GLY A 3 -2.29 -10.57 -36.33
C GLY A 3 -2.22 -9.13 -35.78
N ARG A 4 -2.32 -8.09 -36.61
CA ARG A 4 -2.15 -6.69 -36.19
C ARG A 4 -3.43 -5.89 -35.87
N ARG A 5 -4.62 -6.46 -36.11
CA ARG A 5 -5.88 -5.75 -35.87
C ARG A 5 -6.50 -5.96 -34.50
N GLN A 6 -6.13 -7.03 -33.78
CA GLN A 6 -6.69 -7.28 -32.42
C GLN A 6 -6.00 -6.50 -31.30
N GLU A 7 -4.70 -6.17 -31.44
CA GLU A 7 -3.99 -5.36 -30.43
C GLU A 7 -4.44 -3.89 -30.42
N LYS A 8 -4.78 -3.32 -31.59
CA LYS A 8 -5.24 -1.92 -31.64
C LYS A 8 -6.62 -1.68 -31.03
N LYS A 9 -7.55 -2.65 -31.09
CA LYS A 9 -8.87 -2.51 -30.46
C LYS A 9 -8.81 -2.51 -28.93
N GLY A 10 -7.94 -3.33 -28.36
CA GLY A 10 -7.77 -3.41 -26.89
C GLY A 10 -7.06 -2.21 -26.26
N VAL A 11 -6.29 -1.43 -27.03
CA VAL A 11 -5.59 -0.23 -26.54
C VAL A 11 -6.50 0.99 -26.58
N VAL A 12 -7.34 1.14 -27.62
CA VAL A 12 -8.29 2.25 -27.74
C VAL A 12 -9.35 2.18 -26.65
N ASP A 13 -9.93 1.01 -26.37
CA ASP A 13 -10.91 0.83 -25.30
C ASP A 13 -10.35 1.14 -23.88
N LYS A 14 -9.03 1.02 -23.70
CA LYS A 14 -8.36 1.26 -22.41
C LYS A 14 -8.09 2.74 -22.16
N GLU A 15 -7.76 3.51 -23.18
CA GLU A 15 -7.60 4.96 -23.06
C GLU A 15 -8.95 5.67 -22.95
N GLU A 16 -9.99 5.17 -23.58
CA GLU A 16 -11.34 5.70 -23.47
C GLU A 16 -11.96 5.43 -22.08
N GLU A 17 -11.73 4.25 -21.52
CA GLU A 17 -12.25 3.86 -20.22
C GLU A 17 -11.76 4.83 -19.11
N TRP A 18 -10.44 5.06 -19.00
CA TRP A 18 -9.94 5.90 -17.90
C TRP A 18 -10.20 7.39 -18.12
N ARG A 19 -10.26 7.86 -19.38
CA ARG A 19 -10.63 9.26 -19.71
C ARG A 19 -12.03 9.62 -19.21
N SER A 20 -12.94 8.66 -19.14
CA SER A 20 -14.28 8.89 -18.61
C SER A 20 -14.29 9.29 -17.13
N TYR A 21 -13.25 8.94 -16.36
CA TYR A 21 -13.09 9.39 -14.97
C TYR A 21 -12.60 10.84 -14.85
N LEU A 22 -12.07 11.40 -15.93
CA LEU A 22 -11.62 12.80 -16.01
C LEU A 22 -12.63 13.68 -16.75
N ALA A 23 -13.84 13.20 -16.99
CA ALA A 23 -14.90 14.01 -17.59
C ALA A 23 -15.13 15.25 -16.72
N PRO A 24 -15.28 16.46 -17.33
CA PRO A 24 -15.42 17.71 -16.61
C PRO A 24 -16.50 17.68 -15.52
N GLU A 25 -17.62 17.01 -15.80
CA GLU A 25 -18.74 16.87 -14.86
C GLU A 25 -18.35 16.08 -13.60
N ARG A 26 -17.52 15.05 -13.74
CA ARG A 26 -17.02 14.24 -12.60
C ARG A 26 -15.99 15.03 -11.79
N LEU A 27 -15.10 15.76 -12.45
CA LEU A 27 -14.12 16.60 -11.76
C LEU A 27 -14.81 17.78 -11.06
N GLN A 28 -15.92 18.27 -11.60
CA GLN A 28 -16.70 19.33 -10.97
C GLN A 28 -17.29 18.88 -9.63
N VAL A 29 -17.77 17.64 -9.52
CA VAL A 29 -18.23 17.06 -8.24
C VAL A 29 -17.16 17.17 -7.17
N LEU A 30 -15.91 16.82 -7.47
CA LEU A 30 -14.80 16.88 -6.52
C LEU A 30 -14.44 18.31 -6.09
N LYS A 31 -14.63 19.30 -7.00
CA LYS A 31 -14.47 20.72 -6.65
C LYS A 31 -15.57 21.20 -5.70
N GLU A 32 -16.78 20.76 -5.95
CA GLU A 32 -17.94 21.11 -5.12
C GLU A 32 -17.89 20.43 -3.75
N MET A 33 -17.13 19.34 -3.62
CA MET A 33 -16.88 18.67 -2.33
C MET A 33 -15.88 19.39 -1.43
N GLU A 34 -15.19 20.43 -1.89
CA GLU A 34 -14.15 21.08 -1.06
C GLU A 34 -14.66 21.56 0.32
N PRO A 35 -15.86 22.18 0.46
CA PRO A 35 -16.42 22.50 1.75
C PRO A 35 -16.69 21.27 2.65
N TRP A 36 -17.12 20.18 2.05
CA TRP A 36 -17.34 18.91 2.77
C TRP A 36 -16.01 18.32 3.26
N VAL A 37 -14.94 18.41 2.47
CA VAL A 37 -13.61 17.98 2.88
C VAL A 37 -13.09 18.82 4.05
N GLU A 38 -13.32 20.13 4.02
CA GLU A 38 -12.99 21.04 5.11
C GLU A 38 -13.69 20.64 6.41
N GLU A 39 -14.98 20.30 6.34
CA GLU A 39 -15.81 20.00 7.50
C GLU A 39 -15.61 18.57 8.03
N HIS A 40 -15.37 17.58 7.16
CA HIS A 40 -15.47 16.17 7.52
C HIS A 40 -14.17 15.39 7.39
N VAL A 41 -13.24 15.81 6.52
CA VAL A 41 -12.01 15.07 6.25
C VAL A 41 -10.81 15.69 6.97
N LEU A 42 -10.65 17.01 6.91
CA LEU A 42 -9.56 17.69 7.61
C LEU A 42 -9.59 17.50 9.14
N PRO A 43 -10.75 17.47 9.83
CA PRO A 43 -10.78 17.19 11.25
C PRO A 43 -10.37 15.78 11.67
N LEU A 44 -10.25 14.84 10.73
CA LEU A 44 -9.71 13.50 11.00
C LEU A 44 -8.19 13.51 11.17
N LEU A 45 -7.50 14.51 10.61
CA LEU A 45 -6.08 14.72 10.85
C LEU A 45 -5.87 15.23 12.30
N LYS A 46 -4.89 14.66 12.98
CA LYS A 46 -4.51 15.13 14.31
C LYS A 46 -3.65 16.38 14.22
N SER A 47 -3.79 17.30 15.16
CA SER A 47 -2.84 18.40 15.29
C SER A 47 -1.45 17.85 15.66
N VAL A 48 -0.40 18.57 15.26
CA VAL A 48 0.99 18.19 15.56
C VAL A 48 1.20 18.01 17.06
N GLU A 49 0.57 18.86 17.87
CA GLU A 49 0.67 18.86 19.34
C GLU A 49 -0.04 17.65 20.00
N ALA A 50 -1.07 17.12 19.34
CA ALA A 50 -1.81 15.94 19.82
C ALA A 50 -1.33 14.63 19.21
N SER A 51 -0.40 14.72 18.27
CA SER A 51 0.13 13.54 17.57
C SER A 51 1.25 12.90 18.37
N TRP A 52 1.23 11.55 18.47
CA TRP A 52 2.36 10.82 19.02
C TRP A 52 3.63 11.06 18.20
N GLN A 53 4.77 10.99 18.86
CA GLN A 53 6.08 11.09 18.22
C GLN A 53 6.88 9.80 18.46
N PRO A 54 7.87 9.47 17.62
CA PRO A 54 8.72 8.29 17.82
C PRO A 54 9.34 8.20 19.22
N SER A 55 9.67 9.33 19.84
CA SER A 55 10.19 9.42 21.21
C SER A 55 9.18 9.01 22.29
N ASP A 56 7.88 9.00 21.98
CA ASP A 56 6.86 8.51 22.93
C ASP A 56 6.82 6.97 23.00
N LEU A 57 7.36 6.29 21.98
CA LEU A 57 7.28 4.85 21.80
C LEU A 57 8.64 4.14 21.98
N LEU A 58 9.72 4.88 21.82
CA LEU A 58 11.10 4.35 21.84
C LEU A 58 11.93 5.05 22.92
N PRO A 59 13.02 4.43 23.40
CA PRO A 59 13.93 5.09 24.31
C PRO A 59 14.36 6.47 23.82
N ASP A 60 14.18 7.49 24.65
CA ASP A 60 14.54 8.87 24.36
C ASP A 60 15.63 9.35 25.34
N PRO A 61 16.83 9.72 24.85
CA PRO A 61 17.92 10.18 25.72
C PRO A 61 17.63 11.51 26.41
N ALA A 62 16.75 12.36 25.83
CA ALA A 62 16.37 13.62 26.45
C ALA A 62 15.51 13.42 27.70
N ALA A 63 14.64 12.40 27.69
CA ALA A 63 13.78 12.05 28.82
C ALA A 63 14.49 11.20 29.88
N LEU A 64 15.35 10.27 29.45
CA LEU A 64 15.94 9.23 30.31
C LEU A 64 17.35 9.57 30.81
N GLY A 65 18.02 10.55 30.23
CA GLY A 65 19.45 10.78 30.41
C GLY A 65 20.30 9.64 29.80
N SER A 66 21.63 9.78 29.90
CA SER A 66 22.56 8.84 29.23
C SER A 66 22.42 7.39 29.74
N ASP A 67 22.42 7.21 31.07
CA ASP A 67 22.42 5.89 31.69
C ASP A 67 21.06 5.18 31.53
N GLY A 68 19.97 5.92 31.78
CA GLY A 68 18.63 5.39 31.60
C GLY A 68 18.31 5.06 30.14
N PHE A 69 18.79 5.86 29.19
CA PHE A 69 18.69 5.55 27.77
C PHE A 69 19.43 4.25 27.42
N HIS A 70 20.66 4.07 27.96
CA HIS A 70 21.44 2.87 27.73
C HIS A 70 20.72 1.61 28.25
N GLU A 71 20.21 1.67 29.48
CA GLU A 71 19.43 0.59 30.09
C GLU A 71 18.19 0.25 29.27
N ALA A 72 17.39 1.25 28.88
CA ALA A 72 16.20 1.06 28.06
C ALA A 72 16.52 0.45 26.68
N CYS A 73 17.67 0.78 26.08
CA CYS A 73 18.13 0.16 24.84
C CYS A 73 18.51 -1.31 25.04
N ILE A 74 19.11 -1.69 26.19
CA ILE A 74 19.39 -3.09 26.52
C ILE A 74 18.09 -3.89 26.62
N GLU A 75 17.12 -3.39 27.39
CA GLU A 75 15.81 -4.03 27.52
C GLU A 75 15.08 -4.18 26.18
N LEU A 76 15.15 -3.16 25.32
CA LEU A 76 14.56 -3.21 23.98
C LEU A 76 15.22 -4.33 23.15
N ARG A 77 16.54 -4.46 23.19
CA ARG A 77 17.29 -5.53 22.48
C ARG A 77 16.96 -6.91 23.00
N GLU A 78 16.81 -7.08 24.30
CA GLU A 78 16.41 -8.34 24.91
C GLU A 78 15.01 -8.77 24.42
N ARG A 79 14.06 -7.85 24.41
CA ARG A 79 12.71 -8.09 23.85
C ARG A 79 12.75 -8.39 22.34
N ALA A 80 13.54 -7.65 21.60
CA ALA A 80 13.69 -7.82 20.15
C ALA A 80 14.37 -9.15 19.78
N ALA A 81 15.18 -9.73 20.67
CA ALA A 81 15.88 -11.00 20.43
C ALA A 81 14.91 -12.16 20.15
N GLY A 82 13.73 -12.15 20.76
CA GLY A 82 12.69 -13.18 20.57
C GLY A 82 11.84 -13.01 19.32
N VAL A 83 11.98 -11.93 18.56
CA VAL A 83 11.17 -11.69 17.35
C VAL A 83 11.66 -12.61 16.22
N PRO A 84 10.78 -13.43 15.59
CA PRO A 84 11.13 -14.28 14.47
C PRO A 84 11.67 -13.49 13.26
N ASP A 85 12.63 -14.06 12.55
CA ASP A 85 13.27 -13.39 11.40
C ASP A 85 12.28 -13.08 10.26
N GLU A 86 11.24 -13.88 10.09
CA GLU A 86 10.16 -13.62 9.14
C GLU A 86 9.44 -12.30 9.43
N LEU A 87 9.15 -12.03 10.69
CA LEU A 87 8.52 -10.77 11.12
C LEU A 87 9.47 -9.59 10.95
N LEU A 88 10.77 -9.77 11.18
CA LEU A 88 11.76 -8.74 10.93
C LEU A 88 11.79 -8.35 9.46
N VAL A 89 11.71 -9.30 8.54
CA VAL A 89 11.67 -9.03 7.10
C VAL A 89 10.40 -8.27 6.71
N CYS A 90 9.25 -8.64 7.26
CA CYS A 90 7.99 -7.91 7.04
C CYS A 90 8.09 -6.46 7.55
N LEU A 91 8.71 -6.28 8.72
CA LEU A 91 8.90 -4.96 9.31
C LEU A 91 9.81 -4.06 8.44
N VAL A 92 10.91 -4.62 7.88
CA VAL A 92 11.77 -3.87 6.95
C VAL A 92 10.98 -3.47 5.69
N ALA A 93 10.21 -4.38 5.10
CA ALA A 93 9.44 -4.04 3.91
C ALA A 93 8.43 -2.91 4.17
N ASN A 94 7.76 -2.90 5.33
CA ASN A 94 6.93 -1.79 5.76
C ASN A 94 7.73 -0.50 5.87
N MET A 95 8.81 -0.51 6.65
CA MET A 95 9.63 0.68 6.84
C MET A 95 10.18 1.25 5.53
N VAL A 96 10.64 0.38 4.61
CA VAL A 96 11.16 0.81 3.30
C VAL A 96 10.08 1.54 2.49
N THR A 97 8.84 1.08 2.53
CA THR A 97 7.73 1.76 1.83
C THR A 97 7.31 3.04 2.52
N GLU A 98 7.34 3.11 3.84
CA GLU A 98 7.06 4.33 4.61
C GLU A 98 8.13 5.42 4.38
N GLU A 99 9.40 5.04 4.37
CA GLU A 99 10.52 5.96 4.08
C GLU A 99 10.54 6.43 2.61
N ALA A 100 9.85 5.74 1.70
CA ALA A 100 9.69 6.19 0.32
C ALA A 100 8.62 7.30 0.16
N LEU A 101 8.27 7.97 1.23
CA LEU A 101 7.27 9.03 1.32
C LEU A 101 7.33 10.09 0.20
N PRO A 102 8.50 10.54 -0.31
CA PRO A 102 8.55 11.49 -1.43
C PRO A 102 7.80 11.04 -2.69
N THR A 103 7.63 9.74 -2.88
CA THR A 103 6.91 9.18 -4.04
C THR A 103 5.40 9.30 -3.90
N TYR A 104 4.85 9.24 -2.68
CA TYR A 104 3.41 9.30 -2.44
C TYR A 104 2.81 10.67 -2.75
N PRO A 105 3.33 11.82 -2.19
CA PRO A 105 2.87 13.14 -2.59
C PRO A 105 3.02 13.40 -4.09
N SER A 106 4.11 12.92 -4.71
CA SER A 106 4.29 13.02 -6.16
C SER A 106 3.22 12.26 -6.93
N GLY A 107 2.82 11.09 -6.45
CA GLY A 107 1.73 10.28 -6.99
C GLY A 107 0.37 10.97 -6.85
N LEU A 108 0.07 11.49 -5.65
CA LEU A 108 -1.19 12.21 -5.36
C LEU A 108 -1.29 13.51 -6.17
N ASN A 109 -0.20 14.24 -6.36
CA ASN A 109 -0.16 15.48 -7.15
C ASN A 109 -0.40 15.28 -8.65
N ARG A 110 -0.48 14.03 -9.13
CA ARG A 110 -0.97 13.73 -10.49
C ARG A 110 -2.50 13.76 -10.58
N LEU A 111 -3.20 13.74 -9.45
CA LEU A 111 -4.65 13.68 -9.39
C LEU A 111 -5.23 15.09 -9.56
N GLU A 112 -5.80 15.37 -10.73
CA GLU A 112 -6.41 16.67 -11.03
C GLU A 112 -7.49 17.02 -10.00
N VAL A 113 -7.65 18.31 -9.70
CA VAL A 113 -8.58 18.88 -8.72
C VAL A 113 -8.13 18.71 -7.25
N VAL A 114 -7.54 17.56 -6.88
CA VAL A 114 -7.17 17.31 -5.47
C VAL A 114 -5.68 17.59 -5.18
N ARG A 115 -4.89 17.86 -6.21
CA ARG A 115 -3.45 18.08 -6.09
C ARG A 115 -3.08 19.34 -5.30
N ASP A 116 -1.93 19.30 -4.67
CA ASP A 116 -1.21 20.46 -4.15
C ASP A 116 -0.17 20.91 -5.21
N ALA A 117 -0.52 21.88 -6.04
CA ALA A 117 0.30 22.27 -7.19
C ALA A 117 1.58 23.02 -6.78
N THR A 118 1.54 23.74 -5.65
CA THR A 118 2.66 24.58 -5.18
C THR A 118 3.40 23.98 -3.99
N GLY A 119 2.88 22.94 -3.36
CA GLY A 119 3.34 22.44 -2.07
C GLY A 119 2.84 23.28 -0.87
N ALA A 120 2.01 24.30 -1.12
CA ALA A 120 1.49 25.21 -0.11
C ALA A 120 0.10 25.78 -0.47
N ASP A 121 -0.64 25.14 -1.37
CA ASP A 121 -1.98 25.57 -1.78
C ASP A 121 -2.94 25.57 -0.59
N ALA A 122 -3.87 26.55 -0.58
CA ALA A 122 -4.83 26.73 0.51
C ALA A 122 -6.07 25.84 0.40
N THR A 123 -6.24 25.09 -0.70
CA THR A 123 -7.39 24.20 -0.90
C THR A 123 -7.47 23.13 0.20
N ALA A 124 -8.67 22.70 0.54
CA ALA A 124 -8.87 21.67 1.56
C ALA A 124 -8.16 20.36 1.19
N TRP A 125 -8.20 19.97 -0.09
CA TRP A 125 -7.50 18.80 -0.60
C TRP A 125 -5.97 18.90 -0.43
N ALA A 126 -5.36 20.04 -0.79
CA ALA A 126 -3.93 20.25 -0.65
C ALA A 126 -3.49 20.24 0.83
N ARG A 127 -4.29 20.85 1.71
CA ARG A 127 -4.05 20.82 3.16
C ARG A 127 -4.13 19.39 3.70
N TRP A 128 -5.09 18.60 3.21
CA TRP A 128 -5.20 17.19 3.59
C TRP A 128 -3.97 16.39 3.13
N ILE A 129 -3.52 16.52 1.88
CA ILE A 129 -2.32 15.82 1.38
C ILE A 129 -1.10 16.11 2.26
N ARG A 130 -0.87 17.38 2.62
CA ARG A 130 0.25 17.74 3.49
C ARG A 130 0.09 17.19 4.90
N GLY A 131 -1.10 17.33 5.49
CA GLY A 131 -1.38 16.80 6.82
C GLY A 131 -1.21 15.28 6.89
N TRP A 132 -1.77 14.56 5.92
CA TRP A 132 -1.60 13.12 5.78
C TRP A 132 -0.12 12.74 5.61
N SER A 133 0.62 13.44 4.73
CA SER A 133 2.06 13.17 4.55
C SER A 133 2.86 13.39 5.83
N ALA A 134 2.48 14.37 6.65
CA ALA A 134 3.13 14.61 7.94
C ALA A 134 2.82 13.50 8.96
N GLU A 135 1.63 12.90 8.91
CA GLU A 135 1.30 11.75 9.74
C GLU A 135 2.05 10.49 9.30
N GLU A 136 2.11 10.20 8.00
CA GLU A 136 2.82 9.05 7.44
C GLU A 136 4.33 9.10 7.70
N ASN A 137 4.93 10.30 7.67
CA ASN A 137 6.36 10.47 7.94
C ASN A 137 6.78 9.90 9.31
N ARG A 138 5.91 9.93 10.31
CA ARG A 138 6.19 9.37 11.64
C ARG A 138 6.26 7.85 11.65
N HIS A 139 5.53 7.19 10.76
CA HIS A 139 5.54 5.73 10.63
C HIS A 139 6.92 5.24 10.20
N GLY A 140 7.48 5.81 9.14
CA GLY A 140 8.84 5.51 8.69
C GLY A 140 9.88 5.81 9.78
N ASP A 141 9.81 6.99 10.42
CA ASP A 141 10.75 7.41 11.46
C ASP A 141 10.74 6.46 12.68
N VAL A 142 9.57 6.08 13.21
CA VAL A 142 9.52 5.16 14.36
C VAL A 142 10.06 3.78 14.03
N LEU A 143 9.75 3.25 12.84
CA LEU A 143 10.24 1.95 12.40
C LEU A 143 11.75 1.97 12.18
N ASN A 144 12.28 3.00 11.55
CA ASN A 144 13.71 3.17 11.31
C ASN A 144 14.49 3.24 12.64
N ARG A 145 14.04 4.09 13.58
CA ARG A 145 14.66 4.19 14.92
C ARG A 145 14.60 2.87 15.67
N TYR A 146 13.46 2.16 15.64
CA TYR A 146 13.38 0.84 16.26
C TYR A 146 14.41 -0.13 15.69
N MET A 147 14.59 -0.16 14.38
CA MET A 147 15.56 -1.04 13.71
C MET A 147 16.98 -0.74 14.16
N HIS A 148 17.37 0.54 14.21
CA HIS A 148 18.68 0.96 14.71
C HIS A 148 18.89 0.55 16.18
N LEU A 149 17.91 0.78 17.04
CA LEU A 149 18.03 0.52 18.48
C LEU A 149 18.03 -0.98 18.80
N SER A 150 17.25 -1.78 18.04
CA SER A 150 17.11 -3.22 18.28
C SER A 150 18.37 -4.04 17.99
N GLY A 151 19.22 -3.55 17.07
CA GLY A 151 20.44 -4.27 16.64
C GLY A 151 20.18 -5.57 15.87
N ARG A 152 18.96 -5.81 15.39
CA ARG A 152 18.56 -7.02 14.68
C ARG A 152 18.71 -6.95 13.17
N PHE A 153 19.05 -5.76 12.64
CA PHE A 153 19.04 -5.45 11.22
C PHE A 153 20.40 -4.97 10.74
N ASP A 154 20.78 -5.37 9.53
CA ASP A 154 21.85 -4.72 8.77
C ASP A 154 21.32 -3.41 8.19
N MET A 155 21.41 -2.35 9.00
CA MET A 155 20.88 -1.04 8.62
C MET A 155 21.49 -0.50 7.35
N ARG A 156 22.74 -0.83 7.03
CA ARG A 156 23.37 -0.42 5.78
C ARG A 156 22.65 -0.98 4.55
N GLU A 157 22.26 -2.25 4.59
CA GLU A 157 21.49 -2.87 3.50
C GLU A 157 20.04 -2.38 3.47
N VAL A 158 19.44 -2.12 4.63
CA VAL A 158 18.10 -1.52 4.73
C VAL A 158 18.10 -0.12 4.12
N GLU A 159 19.00 0.77 4.53
CA GLU A 159 19.13 2.14 4.01
C GLU A 159 19.39 2.17 2.50
N ARG A 160 20.25 1.27 2.00
CA ARG A 160 20.46 1.11 0.56
C ARG A 160 19.19 0.72 -0.18
N THR A 161 18.34 -0.09 0.44
CA THR A 161 17.07 -0.51 -0.15
C THR A 161 16.11 0.67 -0.25
N VAL A 162 16.00 1.49 0.80
CA VAL A 162 15.24 2.76 0.77
C VAL A 162 15.74 3.67 -0.35
N GLN A 163 17.07 3.87 -0.44
CA GLN A 163 17.66 4.72 -1.48
C GLN A 163 17.37 4.21 -2.90
N ARG A 164 17.38 2.89 -3.12
CA ARG A 164 17.02 2.30 -4.40
C ARG A 164 15.55 2.57 -4.73
N LEU A 165 14.64 2.34 -3.78
CA LEU A 165 13.21 2.55 -3.98
C LEU A 165 12.90 4.02 -4.34
N ILE A 166 13.47 4.99 -3.60
CA ILE A 166 13.31 6.42 -3.89
C ILE A 166 13.88 6.78 -5.27
N ARG A 167 15.08 6.29 -5.59
CA ARG A 167 15.75 6.56 -6.88
C ARG A 167 14.99 5.99 -8.06
N ASP A 168 14.53 4.75 -7.93
CA ASP A 168 13.87 4.02 -9.02
C ASP A 168 12.38 4.41 -9.13
N GLY A 169 11.81 4.95 -8.04
CA GLY A 169 10.42 5.40 -7.95
C GLY A 169 9.43 4.24 -7.89
N MET A 170 8.18 4.59 -7.60
CA MET A 170 7.07 3.66 -7.60
C MET A 170 5.98 4.16 -8.55
N THR A 171 5.49 3.30 -9.44
CA THR A 171 4.30 3.59 -10.22
C THR A 171 3.32 2.44 -10.12
N VAL A 172 2.25 2.67 -9.40
CA VAL A 172 1.20 1.67 -9.19
C VAL A 172 0.36 1.37 -10.44
N HIS A 173 0.75 1.93 -11.59
CA HIS A 173 0.08 1.75 -12.89
C HIS A 173 -1.43 2.04 -12.86
N ALA A 174 -1.89 2.78 -11.86
CA ALA A 174 -3.25 3.27 -11.79
C ALA A 174 -3.40 4.53 -12.69
N PRO A 175 -4.56 4.74 -13.31
CA PRO A 175 -4.85 5.99 -14.00
C PRO A 175 -4.67 7.19 -13.07
N ALA A 176 -4.23 8.33 -13.62
CA ALA A 176 -4.12 9.59 -12.87
C ALA A 176 -5.53 10.21 -12.69
N SER A 177 -6.40 9.50 -12.02
CA SER A 177 -7.77 9.89 -11.73
C SER A 177 -8.01 9.92 -10.23
N PRO A 178 -8.62 11.00 -9.69
CA PRO A 178 -8.95 11.08 -8.27
C PRO A 178 -9.81 9.90 -7.78
N PHE A 179 -10.72 9.39 -8.58
CA PHE A 179 -11.57 8.24 -8.21
C PHE A 179 -10.76 6.96 -7.99
N HIS A 180 -9.72 6.72 -8.79
CA HIS A 180 -8.80 5.61 -8.56
C HIS A 180 -7.94 5.84 -7.31
N GLY A 181 -7.48 7.07 -7.11
CA GLY A 181 -6.77 7.47 -5.90
C GLY A 181 -7.62 7.27 -4.65
N PHE A 182 -8.86 7.72 -4.65
CA PHE A 182 -9.78 7.55 -3.52
C PHE A 182 -10.08 6.08 -3.21
N VAL A 183 -10.28 5.25 -4.22
CA VAL A 183 -10.43 3.80 -3.99
C VAL A 183 -9.17 3.18 -3.42
N TYR A 184 -7.99 3.65 -3.87
CA TYR A 184 -6.71 3.17 -3.34
C TYR A 184 -6.51 3.52 -1.86
N VAL A 185 -6.95 4.71 -1.44
CA VAL A 185 -6.90 5.17 -0.04
C VAL A 185 -8.24 5.00 0.71
N ALA A 186 -9.18 4.22 0.13
CA ALA A 186 -10.46 3.84 0.73
C ALA A 186 -11.49 4.99 0.96
N ILE A 187 -11.61 5.95 0.03
CA ILE A 187 -12.67 6.97 0.03
C ILE A 187 -13.65 6.71 -1.14
N PHE A 188 -14.90 6.38 -0.84
CA PHE A 188 -15.87 5.86 -1.83
C PHE A 188 -17.07 6.79 -2.13
N GLU A 189 -17.33 7.81 -1.34
CA GLU A 189 -18.68 8.46 -1.26
C GLU A 189 -19.02 9.46 -2.38
N ALA A 190 -18.05 9.99 -3.14
CA ALA A 190 -18.26 11.10 -4.05
C ALA A 190 -19.11 10.79 -5.31
N ASP A 191 -18.90 9.62 -5.92
CA ASP A 191 -19.63 9.15 -7.11
C ASP A 191 -19.65 7.62 -7.11
N PRO A 192 -20.74 6.98 -6.65
CA PRO A 192 -20.80 5.52 -6.53
C PRO A 192 -20.57 4.77 -7.85
N ASP A 193 -21.04 5.25 -8.98
CA ASP A 193 -20.79 4.63 -10.29
C ASP A 193 -19.30 4.66 -10.65
N ALA A 194 -18.67 5.83 -10.52
CA ALA A 194 -17.24 5.98 -10.76
C ALA A 194 -16.41 5.14 -9.79
N ALA A 195 -16.76 5.13 -8.50
CA ALA A 195 -16.04 4.39 -7.47
C ALA A 195 -16.11 2.87 -7.68
N VAL A 196 -17.31 2.30 -7.92
CA VAL A 196 -17.48 0.86 -8.21
C VAL A 196 -16.71 0.45 -9.47
N ARG A 197 -16.75 1.27 -10.52
CA ARG A 197 -15.99 1.03 -11.76
C ARG A 197 -14.48 1.12 -11.52
N ALA A 198 -14.02 2.14 -10.78
CA ALA A 198 -12.61 2.30 -10.43
C ALA A 198 -12.10 1.11 -9.61
N MET A 199 -12.85 0.69 -8.58
CA MET A 199 -12.51 -0.49 -7.78
C MET A 199 -12.42 -1.75 -8.63
N ALA A 200 -13.42 -2.01 -9.48
CA ALA A 200 -13.39 -3.16 -10.37
C ALA A 200 -12.24 -3.10 -11.38
N TYR A 201 -11.90 -1.92 -11.88
CA TYR A 201 -10.75 -1.70 -12.75
C TYR A 201 -9.46 -2.08 -12.03
N MET A 202 -9.22 -1.56 -10.84
CA MET A 202 -8.02 -1.84 -10.06
C MET A 202 -7.88 -3.32 -9.72
N MET A 203 -8.98 -3.98 -9.32
CA MET A 203 -8.98 -5.42 -9.03
C MET A 203 -8.69 -6.27 -10.26
N ARG A 204 -9.19 -5.90 -11.44
CA ARG A 204 -8.89 -6.60 -12.70
C ARG A 204 -7.45 -6.42 -13.16
N ARG A 205 -6.88 -5.25 -12.91
CA ARG A 205 -5.53 -4.87 -13.33
C ARG A 205 -4.44 -5.37 -12.41
N ARG A 206 -4.79 -5.80 -11.21
CA ARG A 206 -3.84 -6.20 -10.17
C ARG A 206 -2.81 -5.08 -9.97
N ILE A 207 -3.32 -3.91 -9.53
CA ILE A 207 -2.47 -2.76 -9.21
C ILE A 207 -1.39 -3.21 -8.22
N ASP A 208 -0.15 -2.86 -8.53
CA ASP A 208 0.99 -3.28 -7.73
C ASP A 208 0.98 -2.55 -6.37
N MET A 209 1.27 -3.30 -5.32
CA MET A 209 1.49 -2.73 -3.99
C MET A 209 2.90 -2.12 -3.91
N PRO A 210 3.14 -1.10 -3.07
CA PRO A 210 4.45 -0.49 -2.92
C PRO A 210 5.59 -1.49 -2.68
N THR A 211 5.35 -2.55 -1.92
CA THR A 211 6.30 -3.63 -1.68
C THR A 211 6.78 -4.37 -2.95
N ALA A 212 5.99 -4.35 -4.03
CA ALA A 212 6.38 -4.96 -5.30
C ALA A 212 7.53 -4.22 -6.01
N PHE A 213 7.79 -2.98 -5.63
CA PHE A 213 8.86 -2.15 -6.18
C PHE A 213 10.17 -2.22 -5.38
N ILE A 214 10.17 -2.94 -4.26
CA ILE A 214 11.36 -3.08 -3.43
C ILE A 214 12.43 -3.88 -4.19
N ASN A 215 13.66 -3.35 -4.17
CA ASN A 215 14.84 -3.96 -4.77
C ASN A 215 15.98 -3.98 -3.75
N ASP A 216 16.37 -5.17 -3.30
CA ASP A 216 17.47 -5.36 -2.36
C ASP A 216 18.86 -5.25 -3.00
N GLY A 217 18.93 -5.04 -4.34
CA GLY A 217 20.15 -4.94 -5.11
C GLY A 217 20.84 -6.27 -5.45
N ARG A 218 20.29 -7.40 -5.00
CA ARG A 218 20.82 -8.74 -5.25
C ARG A 218 19.91 -9.56 -6.17
N HIS A 219 18.63 -9.28 -6.15
CA HIS A 219 17.60 -9.98 -6.92
C HIS A 219 16.89 -9.02 -7.87
N SER A 220 16.35 -9.52 -8.98
CA SER A 220 15.41 -8.74 -9.78
C SER A 220 14.18 -8.41 -8.94
N GLY A 221 13.51 -7.27 -9.21
CA GLY A 221 12.36 -6.83 -8.39
C GLY A 221 11.27 -7.92 -8.28
N GLY A 222 10.94 -8.59 -9.39
CA GLY A 222 9.93 -9.66 -9.37
C GLY A 222 10.35 -10.89 -8.57
N ASP A 223 11.62 -11.30 -8.63
CA ASP A 223 12.15 -12.43 -7.85
C ASP A 223 12.17 -12.09 -6.35
N PHE A 224 12.54 -10.87 -6.00
CA PHE A 224 12.54 -10.41 -4.61
C PHE A 224 11.13 -10.41 -4.05
N TYR A 225 10.16 -9.85 -4.77
CA TYR A 225 8.76 -9.81 -4.34
C TYR A 225 8.17 -11.21 -4.11
N ALA A 226 8.44 -12.17 -4.98
CA ALA A 226 7.98 -13.55 -4.79
C ALA A 226 8.54 -14.19 -3.50
N ARG A 227 9.82 -13.93 -3.20
CA ARG A 227 10.46 -14.39 -1.95
C ARG A 227 9.86 -13.71 -0.72
N PHE A 228 9.68 -12.39 -0.79
CA PHE A 228 9.05 -11.60 0.28
C PHE A 228 7.64 -12.10 0.59
N ILE A 229 6.79 -12.31 -0.43
CA ILE A 229 5.42 -12.84 -0.22
C ILE A 229 5.46 -14.21 0.46
N ALA A 230 6.34 -15.13 0.04
CA ALA A 230 6.47 -16.43 0.67
C ALA A 230 6.92 -16.34 2.15
N ILE A 231 7.73 -15.34 2.49
CA ILE A 231 8.13 -15.05 3.88
C ILE A 231 6.96 -14.47 4.67
N ALA A 232 6.22 -13.52 4.11
CA ALA A 232 5.07 -12.89 4.75
C ALA A 232 3.93 -13.90 5.01
N GLU A 233 3.67 -14.80 4.05
CA GLU A 233 2.73 -15.91 4.22
C GLU A 233 3.17 -16.86 5.34
N LYS A 234 4.46 -17.20 5.40
CA LYS A 234 5.00 -18.02 6.50
C LYS A 234 4.88 -17.33 7.85
N ALA A 235 5.11 -16.01 7.90
CA ALA A 235 4.95 -15.20 9.10
C ALA A 235 3.48 -15.07 9.55
N GLY A 236 2.54 -15.31 8.63
CA GLY A 236 1.10 -15.11 8.88
C GLY A 236 0.71 -13.64 9.04
N THR A 237 1.53 -12.71 8.54
CA THR A 237 1.28 -11.26 8.69
C THR A 237 0.30 -10.72 7.66
N TYR A 238 0.29 -11.30 6.45
CA TYR A 238 -0.63 -10.93 5.39
C TYR A 238 -0.79 -12.08 4.41
N THR A 239 -1.98 -12.66 4.40
CA THR A 239 -2.31 -13.82 3.56
C THR A 239 -3.36 -13.46 2.51
N LEU A 240 -3.55 -14.33 1.53
CA LEU A 240 -4.63 -14.18 0.55
C LEU A 240 -6.02 -14.20 1.23
N SER A 241 -6.14 -14.90 2.36
CA SER A 241 -7.35 -14.91 3.19
C SER A 241 -7.61 -13.55 3.83
N ASP A 242 -6.56 -12.87 4.34
CA ASP A 242 -6.67 -11.52 4.90
C ASP A 242 -7.08 -10.52 3.82
N TYR A 243 -6.43 -10.58 2.65
CA TYR A 243 -6.82 -9.76 1.50
C TYR A 243 -8.29 -9.93 1.12
N ARG A 244 -8.77 -11.18 1.06
CA ARG A 244 -10.18 -11.49 0.81
C ARG A 244 -11.09 -10.92 1.90
N GLY A 245 -10.69 -11.03 3.16
CA GLY A 245 -11.42 -10.50 4.31
C GLY A 245 -11.58 -8.98 4.25
N ILE A 246 -10.50 -8.26 3.93
CA ILE A 246 -10.50 -6.80 3.72
C ILE A 246 -11.43 -6.43 2.55
N LEU A 247 -11.32 -7.11 1.42
CA LEU A 247 -12.19 -6.86 0.27
C LEU A 247 -13.68 -7.07 0.61
N GLN A 248 -14.02 -8.14 1.32
CA GLN A 248 -15.39 -8.39 1.78
C GLN A 248 -15.86 -7.31 2.75
N HIS A 249 -14.98 -6.83 3.63
CA HIS A 249 -15.29 -5.73 4.54
C HIS A 249 -15.62 -4.45 3.76
N LEU A 250 -14.78 -4.06 2.81
CA LEU A 250 -14.98 -2.86 2.00
C LEU A 250 -16.25 -2.94 1.14
N ILE A 251 -16.52 -4.09 0.51
CA ILE A 251 -17.76 -4.29 -0.27
C ILE A 251 -19.00 -4.04 0.61
N ARG A 252 -19.01 -4.55 1.84
CA ARG A 252 -20.10 -4.34 2.80
C ARG A 252 -20.14 -2.90 3.32
N GLN A 253 -18.99 -2.36 3.75
CA GLN A 253 -18.88 -1.02 4.32
C GLN A 253 -19.36 0.06 3.34
N TRP A 254 -19.06 -0.12 2.06
CA TRP A 254 -19.48 0.79 1.00
C TRP A 254 -20.83 0.44 0.38
N GLY A 255 -21.54 -0.55 0.90
CA GLY A 255 -22.84 -0.96 0.39
C GLY A 255 -22.84 -1.31 -1.11
N VAL A 256 -21.72 -1.84 -1.64
CA VAL A 256 -21.53 -2.06 -3.09
C VAL A 256 -22.66 -2.90 -3.69
N GLU A 257 -23.12 -3.94 -2.98
CA GLU A 257 -24.18 -4.82 -3.44
C GLU A 257 -25.57 -4.18 -3.34
N GLU A 258 -25.72 -3.15 -2.50
CA GLU A 258 -26.98 -2.48 -2.20
C GLU A 258 -27.22 -1.26 -3.12
N LEU A 259 -26.25 -0.86 -3.95
CA LEU A 259 -26.39 0.22 -4.89
C LEU A 259 -27.40 -0.11 -5.97
N THR A 260 -28.62 0.44 -5.87
CA THR A 260 -29.73 0.17 -6.79
C THR A 260 -29.97 1.29 -7.79
N ALA A 261 -29.56 2.51 -7.48
CA ALA A 261 -29.75 3.72 -8.29
C ALA A 261 -28.42 4.33 -8.73
N GLY A 262 -28.44 5.10 -9.80
CA GLY A 262 -27.29 5.89 -10.26
C GLY A 262 -26.19 5.09 -10.99
N LEU A 263 -26.30 3.76 -11.07
CA LEU A 263 -25.31 2.95 -11.78
C LEU A 263 -25.60 2.89 -13.30
N SER A 264 -24.59 3.18 -14.09
CA SER A 264 -24.57 2.89 -15.54
C SER A 264 -24.59 1.38 -15.80
N GLY A 265 -24.79 0.97 -17.06
CA GLY A 265 -24.65 -0.44 -17.44
C GLY A 265 -23.26 -1.01 -17.16
N GLU A 266 -22.22 -0.20 -17.21
CA GLU A 266 -20.85 -0.57 -16.83
C GLU A 266 -20.69 -0.65 -15.31
N GLY A 267 -21.29 0.28 -14.56
CA GLY A 267 -21.34 0.25 -13.12
C GLY A 267 -21.99 -1.03 -12.59
N ARG A 268 -23.10 -1.48 -13.18
CA ARG A 268 -23.74 -2.77 -12.81
C ARG A 268 -22.83 -3.95 -13.06
N ARG A 269 -22.18 -4.03 -14.23
CA ARG A 269 -21.19 -5.09 -14.51
C ARG A 269 -20.00 -5.07 -13.55
N ALA A 270 -19.58 -3.87 -13.11
CA ALA A 270 -18.54 -3.71 -12.13
C ALA A 270 -19.00 -4.19 -10.74
N GLN A 271 -20.22 -3.84 -10.33
CA GLN A 271 -20.86 -4.31 -9.10
C GLN A 271 -20.94 -5.86 -9.05
N ASP A 272 -21.47 -6.50 -10.10
CA ASP A 272 -21.54 -7.97 -10.20
C ASP A 272 -20.16 -8.63 -10.10
N TYR A 273 -19.16 -8.01 -10.73
CA TYR A 273 -17.78 -8.51 -10.66
C TYR A 273 -17.22 -8.43 -9.24
N LEU A 274 -17.42 -7.31 -8.54
CA LEU A 274 -16.95 -7.13 -7.17
C LEU A 274 -17.66 -8.07 -6.20
N ALA A 275 -18.96 -8.23 -6.31
CA ALA A 275 -19.74 -9.16 -5.49
C ALA A 275 -19.26 -10.63 -5.65
N ALA A 276 -18.89 -11.03 -6.86
CA ALA A 276 -18.39 -12.37 -7.13
C ALA A 276 -16.91 -12.58 -6.76
N LEU A 277 -16.13 -11.50 -6.58
CA LEU A 277 -14.66 -11.57 -6.47
C LEU A 277 -14.18 -12.29 -5.20
N PRO A 278 -14.75 -12.08 -4.00
CA PRO A 278 -14.31 -12.80 -2.80
C PRO A 278 -14.37 -14.32 -2.95
N ASN A 279 -15.47 -14.84 -3.49
CA ASN A 279 -15.63 -16.28 -3.75
C ASN A 279 -14.64 -16.81 -4.80
N LYS A 280 -14.29 -15.97 -5.77
CA LYS A 280 -13.28 -16.32 -6.78
C LYS A 280 -11.89 -16.42 -6.16
N ILE A 281 -11.55 -15.49 -5.27
CA ILE A 281 -10.28 -15.49 -4.54
C ILE A 281 -10.18 -16.73 -3.66
N GLN A 282 -11.24 -17.06 -2.91
CA GLN A 282 -11.28 -18.28 -2.09
C GLN A 282 -10.99 -19.55 -2.90
N ARG A 283 -11.62 -19.71 -4.05
CA ARG A 283 -11.35 -20.86 -4.93
C ARG A 283 -9.93 -20.89 -5.49
N MET A 284 -9.31 -19.72 -5.67
CA MET A 284 -7.90 -19.63 -6.07
C MET A 284 -6.98 -20.06 -4.94
N GLU A 285 -7.26 -19.65 -3.71
CA GLU A 285 -6.55 -20.05 -2.50
C GLU A 285 -6.58 -21.56 -2.29
N GLU A 286 -7.78 -22.16 -2.32
CA GLU A 286 -7.97 -23.61 -2.23
C GLU A 286 -7.18 -24.39 -3.29
N LYS A 287 -7.24 -23.93 -4.56
CA LYS A 287 -6.49 -24.56 -5.65
C LYS A 287 -4.98 -24.38 -5.52
N ALA A 288 -4.51 -23.24 -4.98
CA ALA A 288 -3.08 -23.01 -4.75
C ALA A 288 -2.58 -23.96 -3.64
N HIS A 289 -3.35 -24.10 -2.56
CA HIS A 289 -3.05 -25.03 -1.48
C HIS A 289 -2.98 -26.49 -1.98
N ASP A 290 -3.98 -26.96 -2.72
CA ASP A 290 -4.01 -28.31 -3.28
C ASP A 290 -2.80 -28.59 -4.21
N ARG A 291 -2.41 -27.60 -5.02
CA ARG A 291 -1.23 -27.70 -5.89
C ARG A 291 0.06 -27.81 -5.09
N ALA A 292 0.21 -26.98 -4.05
CA ALA A 292 1.39 -27.01 -3.18
C ALA A 292 1.54 -28.36 -2.48
N VAL A 293 0.46 -28.90 -1.94
CA VAL A 293 0.42 -30.24 -1.31
C VAL A 293 0.79 -31.34 -2.33
N LYS A 294 0.20 -31.31 -3.53
CA LYS A 294 0.50 -32.30 -4.58
C LYS A 294 1.91 -32.22 -5.13
N ALA A 295 2.47 -31.01 -5.21
CA ALA A 295 3.82 -30.80 -5.78
C ALA A 295 4.94 -31.30 -4.84
N GLY A 296 4.67 -31.49 -3.55
CA GLY A 296 5.64 -31.93 -2.56
C GLY A 296 6.88 -31.01 -2.48
N LYS A 297 6.71 -29.71 -2.79
CA LYS A 297 7.82 -28.75 -2.82
C LYS A 297 8.48 -28.66 -1.45
N LYS A 298 9.79 -28.81 -1.40
CA LYS A 298 10.57 -28.67 -0.18
C LYS A 298 10.87 -27.21 0.10
N PRO A 299 10.86 -26.77 1.36
CA PRO A 299 11.31 -25.43 1.71
C PRO A 299 12.76 -25.19 1.25
N THR A 300 13.01 -24.03 0.69
CA THR A 300 14.33 -23.59 0.24
C THR A 300 14.79 -22.45 1.17
N PRO A 301 16.04 -22.47 1.67
CA PRO A 301 16.58 -21.38 2.45
C PRO A 301 16.84 -20.16 1.55
N VAL A 302 16.27 -19.02 1.93
CA VAL A 302 16.42 -17.74 1.25
C VAL A 302 17.20 -16.81 2.17
N PRO A 303 18.46 -16.45 1.86
CA PRO A 303 19.20 -15.48 2.65
C PRO A 303 18.63 -14.07 2.43
N ILE A 304 18.49 -13.30 3.50
CA ILE A 304 17.95 -11.94 3.48
C ILE A 304 19.00 -10.95 3.99
N SER A 305 19.44 -10.05 3.12
CA SER A 305 20.49 -9.07 3.44
C SER A 305 20.16 -8.16 4.63
N TRP A 306 18.91 -7.79 4.78
CA TRP A 306 18.44 -6.91 5.84
C TRP A 306 18.63 -7.46 7.25
N ILE A 307 18.80 -8.78 7.38
CA ILE A 307 18.99 -9.48 8.65
C ILE A 307 20.31 -10.26 8.67
N PHE A 308 21.37 -9.65 8.11
CA PHE A 308 22.73 -10.23 8.08
C PHE A 308 22.81 -11.57 7.33
N ASP A 309 22.13 -11.68 6.22
CA ASP A 309 22.06 -12.90 5.39
C ASP A 309 21.53 -14.15 6.11
N ARG A 310 20.84 -13.99 7.25
CA ARG A 310 20.20 -15.13 7.89
C ARG A 310 19.16 -15.75 6.95
N PRO A 311 19.20 -17.07 6.75
CA PRO A 311 18.31 -17.72 5.79
C PRO A 311 16.94 -18.02 6.42
N ILE A 312 15.90 -17.72 5.66
CA ILE A 312 14.52 -18.10 5.99
C ILE A 312 14.09 -19.23 5.05
N SER A 313 13.66 -20.36 5.59
CA SER A 313 13.18 -21.48 4.79
C SER A 313 11.74 -21.27 4.37
N VAL A 314 11.48 -21.11 3.07
CA VAL A 314 10.14 -20.90 2.48
C VAL A 314 9.91 -21.80 1.28
N VAL A 315 8.66 -22.07 0.99
CA VAL A 315 8.24 -22.76 -0.24
C VAL A 315 7.99 -21.69 -1.31
N LEU A 316 8.88 -21.61 -2.28
CA LEU A 316 8.71 -20.67 -3.40
C LEU A 316 7.65 -21.16 -4.39
N PRO A 317 6.89 -20.23 -5.02
CA PRO A 317 5.79 -20.56 -5.93
C PRO A 317 6.19 -21.35 -7.19
#